data_50a86f0931abcfb520d3d5c2626ba9b8
#
_entry.id   50a86f0931abcfb520d3d5c2626ba9b8
#
_cell.length_a   1.000
_cell.length_b   1.000
_cell.length_c   1.000
_cell.angle_alpha   90.00
_cell.angle_beta   90.00
_cell.angle_gamma   90.00
#
_symmetry.space_group_name_H-M   'P 1'
#
loop_
_entity.id
_entity.type
_entity.pdbx_description
1 polymer ?
#
loop_
_entity_poly.entity_id
_entity_poly.type
_entity_poly.pdbx_seq_one_letter_code
_entity_poly.pdbx_strand_id
1 'polypeptide(L)'
;LTRSRGLGDVYKRQDKDIELLRKEEVDYIFIPQENYIYPKDFAELDETKSGEKGSLFEGAHRPGHFDGVLTVVNRLFDLVNPTSVVFGKKDAQQLYLVKEFLANKSNNLKIIEAEIIRDEYGLAMSSRNRLLSKSGINIARNIFQILENTKEHFIQNQDIQQSEDFGKKLFDENAIEYDYLNFVDPKYFETPDSNREKLLLITAAYVQGIRLIDNMEVIQ
;
A
#
# COMPACT_ATOMS: atom_id res chain seq x y z
N LEU A 1 -13.59 -9.08 -8.51
CA LEU A 1 -13.81 -9.20 -7.06
C LEU A 1 -13.83 -10.67 -6.69
N THR A 2 -12.72 -11.19 -6.19
CA THR A 2 -12.63 -12.56 -5.69
C THR A 2 -13.55 -12.72 -4.47
N ARG A 3 -14.72 -13.30 -4.69
CA ARG A 3 -15.60 -13.84 -3.66
C ARG A 3 -14.89 -15.01 -2.96
N SER A 4 -14.15 -14.78 -1.89
CA SER A 4 -13.72 -15.88 -1.04
C SER A 4 -13.33 -15.44 0.38
N ARG A 5 -14.21 -14.72 1.03
CA ARG A 5 -14.26 -14.70 2.50
C ARG A 5 -15.73 -14.79 2.89
N GLY A 6 -16.09 -15.79 3.69
CA GLY A 6 -17.47 -15.95 4.12
C GLY A 6 -17.95 -14.68 4.80
N LEU A 7 -19.17 -14.25 4.50
CA LEU A 7 -19.84 -13.08 5.09
C LEU A 7 -19.68 -13.03 6.63
N GLY A 8 -19.69 -14.18 7.29
CA GLY A 8 -19.52 -14.28 8.74
C GLY A 8 -18.16 -13.79 9.28
N ASP A 9 -17.07 -13.91 8.50
CA ASP A 9 -15.75 -13.44 8.91
C ASP A 9 -15.60 -11.92 8.77
N VAL A 10 -16.31 -11.32 7.83
CA VAL A 10 -16.36 -9.86 7.63
C VAL A 10 -17.09 -9.21 8.80
N TYR A 11 -18.24 -9.73 9.22
CA TYR A 11 -19.00 -9.19 10.35
C TYR A 11 -18.25 -9.33 11.69
N LYS A 12 -17.60 -10.47 11.95
CA LYS A 12 -16.78 -10.66 13.16
C LYS A 12 -15.59 -9.71 13.25
N ARG A 13 -15.07 -9.22 12.11
CA ARG A 13 -14.02 -8.20 12.08
C ARG A 13 -14.58 -6.83 12.37
N GLN A 14 -15.72 -6.49 11.79
CA GLN A 14 -16.38 -5.20 11.98
C GLN A 14 -16.61 -4.91 13.46
N ASP A 15 -17.12 -5.87 14.23
CA ASP A 15 -17.33 -5.70 15.68
C ASP A 15 -16.02 -5.39 16.42
N LYS A 16 -14.93 -6.10 16.09
CA LYS A 16 -13.61 -5.84 16.68
C LYS A 16 -13.04 -4.48 16.29
N ASP A 17 -13.20 -4.10 15.05
CA ASP A 17 -12.74 -2.81 14.55
C ASP A 17 -13.53 -1.68 15.22
N ILE A 18 -14.84 -1.83 15.42
CA ILE A 18 -15.68 -0.89 16.18
C ILE A 18 -15.21 -0.80 17.65
N GLU A 19 -14.88 -1.94 18.28
CA GLU A 19 -14.37 -1.96 19.66
C GLU A 19 -13.04 -1.20 19.79
N LEU A 20 -12.14 -1.38 18.83
CA LEU A 20 -10.87 -0.65 18.79
C LEU A 20 -11.09 0.84 18.61
N LEU A 21 -11.92 1.23 17.64
CA LEU A 21 -12.23 2.64 17.39
C LEU A 21 -12.87 3.33 18.61
N ARG A 22 -13.73 2.62 19.35
CA ARG A 22 -14.29 3.14 20.62
C ARG A 22 -13.22 3.33 21.70
N LYS A 23 -12.23 2.44 21.80
CA LYS A 23 -11.10 2.59 22.75
C LYS A 23 -10.20 3.77 22.41
N GLU A 24 -10.08 4.08 21.13
CA GLU A 24 -9.33 5.23 20.63
C GLU A 24 -10.17 6.53 20.63
N GLU A 25 -11.35 6.51 21.28
CA GLU A 25 -12.23 7.67 21.47
C GLU A 25 -12.62 8.39 20.16
N VAL A 26 -12.82 7.61 19.08
CA VAL A 26 -13.28 8.14 17.79
C VAL A 26 -14.73 8.68 17.94
N ASP A 27 -14.95 9.93 17.55
CA ASP A 27 -16.26 10.60 17.72
C ASP A 27 -17.37 9.97 16.90
N TYR A 28 -17.08 9.54 15.66
CA TYR A 28 -18.06 8.98 14.73
C TYR A 28 -17.51 7.77 14.00
N ILE A 29 -18.33 6.74 13.83
CA ILE A 29 -18.00 5.54 13.05
C ILE A 29 -19.02 5.44 11.90
N PHE A 30 -18.54 5.57 10.66
CA PHE A 30 -19.35 5.42 9.47
C PHE A 30 -19.38 3.96 9.01
N ILE A 31 -20.54 3.31 9.07
CA ILE A 31 -20.72 1.90 8.73
C ILE A 31 -21.83 1.78 7.66
N PRO A 32 -21.49 2.11 6.40
CA PRO A 32 -22.47 2.08 5.33
C PRO A 32 -22.81 0.66 4.89
N GLN A 33 -24.03 0.47 4.42
CA GLN A 33 -24.39 -0.72 3.67
C GLN A 33 -23.82 -0.65 2.24
N GLU A 34 -23.59 -1.81 1.62
CA GLU A 34 -23.00 -1.91 0.28
C GLU A 34 -23.77 -1.09 -0.77
N ASN A 35 -25.11 -1.16 -0.74
CA ASN A 35 -25.97 -0.40 -1.65
C ASN A 35 -25.95 1.12 -1.43
N TYR A 36 -25.44 1.59 -0.29
CA TYR A 36 -25.23 3.01 -0.04
C TYR A 36 -23.95 3.52 -0.71
N ILE A 37 -22.90 2.68 -0.70
CA ILE A 37 -21.65 2.97 -1.41
C ILE A 37 -21.83 2.79 -2.90
N TYR A 38 -22.45 1.68 -3.32
CA TYR A 38 -22.69 1.29 -4.71
C TYR A 38 -24.18 1.23 -5.01
N PRO A 39 -24.87 2.36 -5.20
CA PRO A 39 -26.26 2.36 -5.65
C PRO A 39 -26.34 1.73 -7.05
N LYS A 40 -27.54 1.23 -7.43
CA LYS A 40 -27.73 0.52 -8.70
C LYS A 40 -27.28 1.32 -9.93
N ASP A 41 -27.39 2.63 -9.85
CA ASP A 41 -27.01 3.58 -10.91
C ASP A 41 -25.55 4.02 -10.84
N PHE A 42 -24.78 3.52 -9.87
CA PHE A 42 -23.39 3.92 -9.65
C PHE A 42 -22.44 3.42 -10.77
N ALA A 43 -22.79 2.29 -11.41
CA ALA A 43 -21.98 1.73 -12.50
C ALA A 43 -21.97 2.61 -13.76
N GLU A 44 -22.91 3.54 -13.89
CA GLU A 44 -22.99 4.49 -15.01
C GLU A 44 -22.32 5.83 -14.69
N LEU A 45 -21.97 6.09 -13.43
CA LEU A 45 -21.72 7.46 -12.99
C LEU A 45 -20.28 7.92 -12.96
N ASP A 46 -19.27 7.13 -12.67
CA ASP A 46 -17.86 7.62 -12.67
C ASP A 46 -16.87 6.55 -12.21
N GLU A 47 -16.54 5.62 -13.09
CA GLU A 47 -15.35 4.81 -12.88
C GLU A 47 -14.12 5.73 -12.91
N THR A 48 -13.52 5.96 -11.75
CA THR A 48 -12.30 6.75 -11.65
C THR A 48 -11.12 5.93 -12.15
N LYS A 49 -10.43 6.44 -13.18
CA LYS A 49 -9.27 5.76 -13.75
C LYS A 49 -7.99 6.17 -13.04
N SER A 50 -7.15 5.19 -12.76
CA SER A 50 -5.83 5.38 -12.15
C SER A 50 -4.73 5.75 -13.17
N GLY A 51 -5.06 5.72 -14.46
CA GLY A 51 -4.13 6.04 -15.54
C GLY A 51 -2.97 5.06 -15.66
N GLU A 52 -1.95 5.46 -16.42
CA GLU A 52 -0.76 4.62 -16.65
C GLU A 52 -0.05 4.24 -15.35
N LYS A 53 0.07 5.16 -14.40
CA LYS A 53 0.72 4.91 -13.11
C LYS A 53 0.01 3.84 -12.29
N GLY A 54 -1.30 3.68 -12.47
CA GLY A 54 -2.09 2.63 -11.84
C GLY A 54 -1.87 1.22 -12.41
N SER A 55 -1.17 1.09 -13.55
CA SER A 55 -0.84 -0.19 -14.17
C SER A 55 0.62 -0.64 -13.94
N LEU A 56 1.43 0.15 -13.24
CA LEU A 56 2.80 -0.19 -12.88
C LEU A 56 2.85 -0.98 -11.54
N PHE A 57 3.96 -1.61 -11.25
CA PHE A 57 4.29 -2.25 -9.98
C PHE A 57 3.12 -3.05 -9.37
N GLU A 58 2.52 -2.59 -8.27
CA GLU A 58 1.37 -3.25 -7.62
C GLU A 58 0.19 -3.41 -8.59
N GLY A 59 -0.06 -2.41 -9.43
CA GLY A 59 -1.13 -2.44 -10.43
C GLY A 59 -0.89 -3.44 -11.56
N ALA A 60 0.35 -3.70 -11.95
CA ALA A 60 0.71 -4.70 -12.95
C ALA A 60 0.32 -6.12 -12.46
N HIS A 61 0.49 -6.39 -11.16
CA HIS A 61 0.14 -7.67 -10.53
C HIS A 61 -1.33 -7.75 -10.10
N ARG A 62 -2.05 -6.63 -10.13
CA ARG A 62 -3.47 -6.52 -9.72
C ARG A 62 -4.27 -5.66 -10.70
N PRO A 63 -4.48 -6.09 -11.96
CA PRO A 63 -5.17 -5.28 -12.97
C PRO A 63 -6.53 -4.77 -12.48
N GLY A 64 -6.82 -3.47 -12.71
CA GLY A 64 -8.06 -2.80 -12.30
C GLY A 64 -8.19 -2.49 -10.80
N HIS A 65 -7.21 -2.89 -9.98
CA HIS A 65 -7.28 -2.68 -8.54
C HIS A 65 -7.36 -1.19 -8.18
N PHE A 66 -6.49 -0.38 -8.75
CA PHE A 66 -6.44 1.05 -8.41
C PHE A 66 -7.60 1.85 -8.97
N ASP A 67 -8.16 1.44 -10.10
CA ASP A 67 -9.42 2.01 -10.58
C ASP A 67 -10.54 1.80 -9.55
N GLY A 68 -10.65 0.57 -9.02
CA GLY A 68 -11.59 0.27 -7.95
C GLY A 68 -11.32 1.03 -6.65
N VAL A 69 -10.05 1.17 -6.25
CA VAL A 69 -9.65 1.95 -5.07
C VAL A 69 -10.04 3.41 -5.22
N LEU A 70 -9.67 4.05 -6.32
CA LEU A 70 -9.98 5.46 -6.54
C LEU A 70 -11.48 5.71 -6.64
N THR A 71 -12.22 4.80 -7.27
CA THR A 71 -13.68 4.88 -7.36
C THR A 71 -14.34 4.86 -5.98
N VAL A 72 -13.96 3.92 -5.11
CA VAL A 72 -14.53 3.84 -3.75
C VAL A 72 -14.07 5.00 -2.88
N VAL A 73 -12.81 5.39 -2.95
CA VAL A 73 -12.26 6.53 -2.20
C VAL A 73 -12.96 7.83 -2.60
N ASN A 74 -13.13 8.06 -3.90
CA ASN A 74 -13.89 9.20 -4.40
C ASN A 74 -15.31 9.23 -3.84
N ARG A 75 -16.00 8.10 -3.90
CA ARG A 75 -17.36 7.97 -3.36
C ARG A 75 -17.43 8.26 -1.85
N LEU A 76 -16.46 7.77 -1.09
CA LEU A 76 -16.37 8.05 0.35
C LEU A 76 -16.14 9.54 0.62
N PHE A 77 -15.31 10.22 -0.16
CA PHE A 77 -15.10 11.66 -0.06
C PHE A 77 -16.39 12.44 -0.35
N ASP A 78 -17.13 12.05 -1.36
CA ASP A 78 -18.42 12.69 -1.69
C ASP A 78 -19.48 12.48 -0.59
N LEU A 79 -19.49 11.30 0.05
CA LEU A 79 -20.45 10.98 1.12
C LEU A 79 -20.11 11.65 2.45
N VAL A 80 -18.85 11.72 2.81
CA VAL A 80 -18.39 12.21 4.11
C VAL A 80 -18.03 13.69 4.06
N ASN A 81 -17.61 14.18 2.88
CA ASN A 81 -17.11 15.54 2.66
C ASN A 81 -16.07 15.98 3.73
N PRO A 82 -14.98 15.23 3.91
CA PRO A 82 -14.02 15.49 4.96
C PRO A 82 -13.15 16.71 4.63
N THR A 83 -12.64 17.38 5.66
CA THR A 83 -11.61 18.44 5.51
C THR A 83 -10.20 17.88 5.46
N SER A 84 -9.98 16.69 6.04
CA SER A 84 -8.72 15.97 5.99
C SER A 84 -8.95 14.46 6.01
N VAL A 85 -8.03 13.72 5.42
CA VAL A 85 -8.02 12.26 5.38
C VAL A 85 -6.64 11.73 5.72
N VAL A 86 -6.59 10.55 6.32
CA VAL A 86 -5.34 9.89 6.69
C VAL A 86 -5.11 8.68 5.77
N PHE A 87 -3.94 8.61 5.15
CA PHE A 87 -3.48 7.46 4.38
C PHE A 87 -2.14 6.97 4.89
N GLY A 88 -1.97 5.65 4.99
CA GLY A 88 -0.72 5.05 5.41
C GLY A 88 0.31 5.01 4.28
N LYS A 89 1.55 5.41 4.57
CA LYS A 89 2.69 5.32 3.63
C LYS A 89 3.00 3.89 3.19
N LYS A 90 2.56 2.89 3.95
CA LYS A 90 2.77 1.47 3.59
C LYS A 90 2.22 1.12 2.22
N ASP A 91 1.06 1.63 1.85
CA ASP A 91 0.44 1.42 0.54
C ASP A 91 0.86 2.57 -0.41
N ALA A 92 2.18 2.65 -0.68
CA ALA A 92 2.84 3.80 -1.31
C ALA A 92 2.23 4.19 -2.66
N GLN A 93 1.99 3.22 -3.55
CA GLN A 93 1.38 3.50 -4.86
C GLN A 93 -0.07 3.99 -4.72
N GLN A 94 -0.83 3.43 -3.78
CA GLN A 94 -2.18 3.91 -3.47
C GLN A 94 -2.15 5.36 -2.98
N LEU A 95 -1.25 5.68 -2.06
CA LEU A 95 -1.08 7.04 -1.54
C LEU A 95 -0.73 8.03 -2.66
N TYR A 96 0.21 7.65 -3.54
CA TYR A 96 0.57 8.45 -4.71
C TYR A 96 -0.65 8.70 -5.61
N LEU A 97 -1.38 7.67 -6.00
CA LEU A 97 -2.54 7.78 -6.90
C LEU A 97 -3.68 8.60 -6.28
N VAL A 98 -3.91 8.49 -4.97
CA VAL A 98 -4.90 9.32 -4.28
C VAL A 98 -4.46 10.79 -4.26
N LYS A 99 -3.17 11.09 -4.07
CA LYS A 99 -2.63 12.46 -4.16
C LYS A 99 -2.82 13.05 -5.56
N GLU A 100 -2.46 12.30 -6.60
CA GLU A 100 -2.65 12.70 -8.00
C GLU A 100 -4.13 12.94 -8.31
N PHE A 101 -5.00 12.04 -7.89
CA PHE A 101 -6.43 12.18 -8.06
C PHE A 101 -6.97 13.46 -7.39
N LEU A 102 -6.55 13.75 -6.17
CA LEU A 102 -7.00 14.96 -5.45
C LEU A 102 -6.40 16.25 -5.99
N ALA A 103 -5.17 16.22 -6.51
CA ALA A 103 -4.57 17.38 -7.16
C ALA A 103 -5.37 17.83 -8.41
N ASN A 104 -6.03 16.89 -9.08
CA ASN A 104 -6.88 17.15 -10.23
C ASN A 104 -8.34 17.52 -9.85
N LYS A 105 -8.72 17.31 -8.57
CA LYS A 105 -10.01 17.81 -8.04
C LYS A 105 -9.79 19.17 -7.37
N SER A 106 -10.56 20.16 -7.76
CA SER A 106 -10.55 21.50 -7.16
C SER A 106 -11.16 21.48 -5.75
N ASN A 107 -10.63 20.65 -4.86
CA ASN A 107 -11.05 20.60 -3.46
C ASN A 107 -9.86 20.88 -2.53
N ASN A 108 -10.14 21.45 -1.36
CA ASN A 108 -9.13 21.77 -0.34
C ASN A 108 -8.90 20.61 0.65
N LEU A 109 -9.14 19.37 0.22
CA LEU A 109 -9.00 18.18 1.07
C LEU A 109 -7.52 17.95 1.40
N LYS A 110 -7.17 17.96 2.68
CA LYS A 110 -5.81 17.73 3.15
C LYS A 110 -5.54 16.24 3.34
N ILE A 111 -4.47 15.73 2.74
CA ILE A 111 -3.96 14.38 3.04
C ILE A 111 -2.95 14.46 4.19
N ILE A 112 -3.16 13.62 5.19
CA ILE A 112 -2.23 13.36 6.29
C ILE A 112 -1.62 11.99 6.05
N GLU A 113 -0.31 11.92 5.95
CA GLU A 113 0.43 10.69 5.70
C GLU A 113 0.82 10.05 7.03
N ALA A 114 0.32 8.85 7.29
CA ALA A 114 0.68 8.08 8.47
C ALA A 114 1.91 7.20 8.19
N GLU A 115 2.88 7.24 9.09
CA GLU A 115 4.10 6.43 8.99
C GLU A 115 3.81 4.93 9.01
N ILE A 116 4.73 4.14 8.46
CA ILE A 116 4.64 2.68 8.48
C ILE A 116 4.88 2.21 9.91
N ILE A 117 3.87 1.58 10.50
CA ILE A 117 4.03 0.92 11.79
C ILE A 117 4.69 -0.44 11.56
N ARG A 118 5.76 -0.71 12.31
CA ARG A 118 6.55 -1.95 12.23
C ARG A 118 6.57 -2.68 13.58
N ASP A 119 6.77 -3.99 13.55
CA ASP A 119 7.09 -4.73 14.78
C ASP A 119 8.54 -4.42 15.23
N GLU A 120 8.91 -4.99 16.38
CA GLU A 120 10.26 -4.80 16.96
C GLU A 120 11.43 -5.27 16.07
N TYR A 121 11.15 -6.06 15.03
CA TYR A 121 12.12 -6.56 14.04
C TYR A 121 11.98 -5.92 12.66
N GLY A 122 11.20 -4.87 12.54
CA GLY A 122 11.03 -4.10 11.31
C GLY A 122 9.91 -4.55 10.38
N LEU A 123 9.22 -5.68 10.63
CA LEU A 123 8.12 -6.14 9.78
C LEU A 123 6.98 -5.13 9.76
N ALA A 124 6.63 -4.63 8.59
CA ALA A 124 5.50 -3.73 8.40
C ALA A 124 4.18 -4.39 8.84
N MET A 125 3.42 -3.71 9.70
CA MET A 125 2.16 -4.21 10.22
C MET A 125 1.10 -4.31 9.12
N SER A 126 0.46 -5.48 9.02
CA SER A 126 -0.58 -5.78 8.05
C SER A 126 -1.58 -6.77 8.61
N SER A 127 -2.84 -6.66 8.19
CA SER A 127 -3.84 -7.69 8.49
C SER A 127 -3.48 -9.07 7.91
N ARG A 128 -2.64 -9.10 6.85
CA ARG A 128 -2.16 -10.33 6.23
C ARG A 128 -1.14 -11.07 7.08
N ASN A 129 -0.42 -10.39 7.98
CA ASN A 129 0.55 -11.03 8.88
C ASN A 129 -0.10 -12.11 9.75
N ARG A 130 -1.40 -11.98 10.07
CA ARG A 130 -2.16 -12.97 10.84
C ARG A 130 -2.37 -14.31 10.10
N LEU A 131 -2.15 -14.33 8.79
CA LEU A 131 -2.25 -15.52 7.95
C LEU A 131 -0.96 -16.34 7.96
N LEU A 132 0.13 -15.76 8.46
CA LEU A 132 1.43 -16.41 8.57
C LEU A 132 1.52 -17.24 9.84
N SER A 133 2.23 -18.36 9.76
CA SER A 133 2.68 -19.08 10.95
C SER A 133 3.76 -18.29 11.71
N LYS A 134 4.13 -18.73 12.91
CA LYS A 134 5.25 -18.13 13.65
C LYS A 134 6.57 -18.16 12.86
N SER A 135 6.85 -19.26 12.15
CA SER A 135 8.02 -19.33 11.26
C SER A 135 7.87 -18.41 10.06
N GLY A 136 6.66 -18.27 9.50
CA GLY A 136 6.37 -17.32 8.43
C GLY A 136 6.61 -15.86 8.82
N ILE A 137 6.24 -15.47 10.03
CA ILE A 137 6.54 -14.13 10.56
C ILE A 137 8.06 -13.88 10.60
N ASN A 138 8.85 -14.87 11.06
CA ASN A 138 10.31 -14.72 11.08
C ASN A 138 10.90 -14.59 9.67
N ILE A 139 10.39 -15.34 8.72
CA ILE A 139 10.79 -15.19 7.30
C ILE A 139 10.38 -13.82 6.76
N ALA A 140 9.16 -13.36 7.05
CA ALA A 140 8.65 -12.07 6.59
C ALA A 140 9.47 -10.87 7.09
N ARG A 141 10.10 -10.98 8.26
CA ARG A 141 11.02 -9.97 8.82
C ARG A 141 12.26 -9.75 7.94
N ASN A 142 12.68 -10.77 7.19
CA ASN A 142 13.79 -10.63 6.25
C ASN A 142 13.47 -9.65 5.11
N ILE A 143 12.18 -9.41 4.78
CA ILE A 143 11.81 -8.40 3.77
C ILE A 143 12.33 -7.02 4.18
N PHE A 144 12.15 -6.63 5.44
CA PHE A 144 12.66 -5.36 5.96
C PHE A 144 14.20 -5.30 5.91
N GLN A 145 14.88 -6.39 6.32
CA GLN A 145 16.34 -6.45 6.29
C GLN A 145 16.88 -6.36 4.85
N ILE A 146 16.19 -6.98 3.90
CA ILE A 146 16.54 -6.89 2.47
C ILE A 146 16.41 -5.45 1.98
N LEU A 147 15.32 -4.76 2.35
CA LEU A 147 15.15 -3.34 2.01
C LEU A 147 16.25 -2.47 2.62
N GLU A 148 16.58 -2.67 3.89
CA GLU A 148 17.67 -1.93 4.56
C GLU A 148 19.01 -2.16 3.87
N ASN A 149 19.40 -3.41 3.64
CA ASN A 149 20.65 -3.76 2.98
C ASN A 149 20.71 -3.20 1.53
N THR A 150 19.60 -3.25 0.81
CA THR A 150 19.49 -2.69 -0.55
C THR A 150 19.68 -1.16 -0.54
N LYS A 151 19.04 -0.49 0.41
CA LYS A 151 19.21 0.94 0.65
C LYS A 151 20.65 1.30 0.97
N GLU A 152 21.29 0.58 1.91
CA GLU A 152 22.67 0.81 2.29
C GLU A 152 23.62 0.60 1.10
N HIS A 153 23.38 -0.45 0.31
CA HIS A 153 24.15 -0.69 -0.92
C HIS A 153 24.02 0.48 -1.89
N PHE A 154 22.81 1.01 -2.08
CA PHE A 154 22.60 2.19 -2.92
C PHE A 154 23.30 3.44 -2.39
N ILE A 155 23.23 3.70 -1.09
CA ILE A 155 23.91 4.86 -0.48
C ILE A 155 25.43 4.81 -0.72
N GLN A 156 26.03 3.61 -0.69
CA GLN A 156 27.46 3.43 -0.90
C GLN A 156 27.89 3.52 -2.36
N ASN A 157 27.09 3.00 -3.28
CA ASN A 157 27.48 2.82 -4.69
C ASN A 157 26.84 3.82 -5.65
N GLN A 158 25.74 4.46 -5.26
CA GLN A 158 24.97 5.42 -6.05
C GLN A 158 24.49 4.86 -7.41
N ASP A 159 24.31 3.54 -7.49
CA ASP A 159 23.88 2.82 -8.69
C ASP A 159 22.57 2.07 -8.39
N ILE A 160 21.47 2.57 -8.98
CA ILE A 160 20.13 2.02 -8.78
C ILE A 160 20.06 0.57 -9.26
N GLN A 161 20.53 0.30 -10.49
CA GLN A 161 20.42 -1.03 -11.07
C GLN A 161 21.23 -2.06 -10.29
N GLN A 162 22.48 -1.75 -9.93
CA GLN A 162 23.32 -2.64 -9.12
C GLN A 162 22.68 -2.90 -7.75
N SER A 163 22.04 -1.89 -7.16
CA SER A 163 21.43 -2.04 -5.84
C SER A 163 20.13 -2.85 -5.89
N GLU A 164 19.33 -2.68 -6.94
CA GLU A 164 18.18 -3.55 -7.18
C GLU A 164 18.59 -5.02 -7.39
N ASP A 165 19.63 -5.25 -8.19
CA ASP A 165 20.15 -6.60 -8.47
C ASP A 165 20.73 -7.24 -7.20
N PHE A 166 21.42 -6.45 -6.37
CA PHE A 166 21.88 -6.89 -5.05
C PHE A 166 20.70 -7.28 -4.14
N GLY A 167 19.68 -6.46 -4.04
CA GLY A 167 18.49 -6.77 -3.23
C GLY A 167 17.72 -7.98 -3.74
N LYS A 168 17.56 -8.14 -5.06
CA LYS A 168 16.97 -9.33 -5.68
C LYS A 168 17.73 -10.60 -5.33
N LYS A 169 19.07 -10.55 -5.36
CA LYS A 169 19.92 -11.66 -4.92
C LYS A 169 19.67 -12.01 -3.44
N LEU A 170 19.47 -11.03 -2.57
CA LEU A 170 19.13 -11.28 -1.17
C LEU A 170 17.79 -11.97 -1.01
N PHE A 171 16.78 -11.66 -1.84
CA PHE A 171 15.52 -12.39 -1.85
C PHE A 171 15.73 -13.86 -2.22
N ASP A 172 16.52 -14.14 -3.26
CA ASP A 172 16.85 -15.51 -3.69
C ASP A 172 17.60 -16.29 -2.61
N GLU A 173 18.61 -15.68 -1.97
CA GLU A 173 19.38 -16.27 -0.88
C GLU A 173 18.52 -16.60 0.35
N ASN A 174 17.46 -15.85 0.60
CA ASN A 174 16.51 -16.09 1.67
C ASN A 174 15.34 -17.02 1.24
N ALA A 175 15.33 -17.51 -0.01
CA ALA A 175 14.26 -18.30 -0.60
C ALA A 175 12.88 -17.62 -0.47
N ILE A 176 12.83 -16.31 -0.66
CA ILE A 176 11.61 -15.49 -0.65
C ILE A 176 11.27 -15.11 -2.09
N GLU A 177 10.14 -15.61 -2.59
CA GLU A 177 9.60 -15.22 -3.88
C GLU A 177 9.13 -13.75 -3.84
N TYR A 178 9.38 -12.99 -4.91
CA TYR A 178 8.99 -11.60 -5.01
C TYR A 178 8.44 -11.27 -6.40
N ASP A 179 7.54 -10.28 -6.46
CA ASP A 179 7.01 -9.74 -7.73
C ASP A 179 7.91 -8.63 -8.27
N TYR A 180 8.38 -7.77 -7.37
CA TYR A 180 9.26 -6.65 -7.72
C TYR A 180 10.07 -6.16 -6.50
N LEU A 181 11.22 -5.58 -6.79
CA LEU A 181 12.02 -4.73 -5.92
C LEU A 181 12.59 -3.61 -6.79
N ASN A 182 12.12 -2.38 -6.58
CA ASN A 182 12.49 -1.25 -7.42
C ASN A 182 12.64 0.04 -6.62
N PHE A 183 13.58 0.88 -7.05
CA PHE A 183 13.60 2.28 -6.67
C PHE A 183 12.63 3.07 -7.56
N VAL A 184 11.86 3.96 -6.96
CA VAL A 184 10.98 4.87 -7.68
C VAL A 184 11.16 6.31 -7.19
N ASP A 185 10.94 7.27 -8.06
CA ASP A 185 10.79 8.66 -7.69
C ASP A 185 9.44 8.83 -6.96
N PRO A 186 9.41 9.25 -5.70
CA PRO A 186 8.15 9.37 -4.95
C PRO A 186 7.21 10.45 -5.48
N LYS A 187 7.73 11.40 -6.30
CA LYS A 187 6.94 12.47 -6.89
C LYS A 187 6.17 12.03 -8.14
N TYR A 188 6.76 11.14 -8.94
CA TYR A 188 6.18 10.71 -10.22
C TYR A 188 5.76 9.24 -10.22
N PHE A 189 6.16 8.49 -9.22
CA PHE A 189 5.97 7.04 -9.05
C PHE A 189 6.36 6.23 -10.29
N GLU A 190 7.58 6.45 -10.72
CA GLU A 190 8.20 5.79 -11.88
C GLU A 190 9.69 5.53 -11.60
N THR A 191 10.31 4.68 -12.42
CA THR A 191 11.75 4.45 -12.34
C THR A 191 12.48 5.77 -12.60
N PRO A 192 13.37 6.22 -11.71
CA PRO A 192 14.05 7.50 -11.87
C PRO A 192 15.09 7.42 -12.98
N ASP A 193 15.19 8.48 -13.79
CA ASP A 193 16.19 8.61 -14.87
C ASP A 193 17.62 8.79 -14.33
N SER A 194 17.76 9.25 -13.09
CA SER A 194 19.02 9.54 -12.43
C SER A 194 18.85 9.47 -10.92
N ASN A 195 19.97 9.46 -10.20
CA ASN A 195 19.95 9.55 -8.76
C ASN A 195 19.29 10.86 -8.31
N ARG A 196 18.28 10.75 -7.47
CA ARG A 196 17.51 11.83 -6.89
C ARG A 196 17.85 11.93 -5.41
N GLU A 197 17.78 13.12 -4.83
CA GLU A 197 17.96 13.32 -3.38
C GLU A 197 17.03 12.46 -2.54
N LYS A 198 15.85 12.15 -3.06
CA LYS A 198 14.86 11.31 -2.40
C LYS A 198 14.33 10.26 -3.36
N LEU A 199 14.46 9.00 -2.97
CA LEU A 199 13.91 7.84 -3.64
C LEU A 199 13.03 7.04 -2.67
N LEU A 200 12.19 6.20 -3.22
CA LEU A 200 11.40 5.22 -2.48
C LEU A 200 11.74 3.83 -3.00
N LEU A 201 12.25 2.95 -2.14
CA LEU A 201 12.44 1.54 -2.45
C LEU A 201 11.15 0.79 -2.13
N ILE A 202 10.55 0.16 -3.13
CA ILE A 202 9.27 -0.54 -3.03
C ILE A 202 9.45 -2.02 -3.33
N THR A 203 8.67 -2.88 -2.66
CA THR A 203 8.67 -4.32 -2.91
C THR A 203 7.32 -4.97 -2.68
N ALA A 204 7.11 -6.10 -3.39
CA ALA A 204 6.08 -7.08 -3.06
C ALA A 204 6.70 -8.47 -3.10
N ALA A 205 6.52 -9.24 -2.02
CA ALA A 205 7.11 -10.55 -1.85
C ALA A 205 6.12 -11.54 -1.23
N TYR A 206 6.41 -12.84 -1.33
CA TYR A 206 5.55 -13.91 -0.86
C TYR A 206 6.21 -14.69 0.28
N VAL A 207 5.48 -14.86 1.36
CA VAL A 207 5.87 -15.73 2.47
C VAL A 207 4.73 -16.69 2.74
N GLN A 208 5.00 -17.99 2.65
CA GLN A 208 3.98 -19.04 2.78
C GLN A 208 2.76 -18.82 1.86
N GLY A 209 2.99 -18.34 0.63
CA GLY A 209 1.94 -18.00 -0.32
C GLY A 209 1.13 -16.74 0.01
N ILE A 210 1.50 -16.02 1.07
CA ILE A 210 0.87 -14.75 1.46
C ILE A 210 1.68 -13.60 0.88
N ARG A 211 1.06 -12.82 0.01
CA ARG A 211 1.66 -11.65 -0.60
C ARG A 211 1.70 -10.48 0.37
N LEU A 212 2.89 -9.97 0.62
CA LEU A 212 3.20 -8.84 1.50
C LEU A 212 3.81 -7.72 0.66
N ILE A 213 3.51 -6.48 1.02
CA ILE A 213 4.15 -5.30 0.44
C ILE A 213 4.85 -4.50 1.53
N ASP A 214 5.95 -3.88 1.16
CA ASP A 214 6.68 -2.95 2.01
C ASP A 214 7.37 -1.89 1.17
N ASN A 215 7.79 -0.81 1.82
CA ASN A 215 8.60 0.22 1.18
C ASN A 215 9.46 0.94 2.21
N MET A 216 10.49 1.65 1.70
CA MET A 216 11.43 2.38 2.52
C MET A 216 11.89 3.65 1.82
N GLU A 217 11.84 4.78 2.52
CA GLU A 217 12.41 6.03 2.02
C GLU A 217 13.95 5.94 1.99
N VAL A 218 14.52 6.42 0.90
CA VAL A 218 15.96 6.50 0.70
C VAL A 218 16.30 7.97 0.45
N ILE A 219 17.03 8.55 1.39
CA ILE A 219 17.51 9.93 1.33
C ILE A 219 19.01 9.85 1.19
N GLN A 220 19.59 10.57 0.21
CA GLN A 220 21.02 10.69 0.01
C GLN A 220 21.63 11.71 0.96
#